data_8bd8fad033c8190d9fc1df8f42035400
#
_entry.id   8bd8fad033c8190d9fc1df8f42035400
#
_cell.length_a   1.000
_cell.length_b   1.000
_cell.length_c   1.000
_cell.angle_alpha   90.00
_cell.angle_beta   90.00
_cell.angle_gamma   90.00
#
_symmetry.space_group_name_H-M   'P 1'
#
loop_
_entity.id
_entity.type
_entity.pdbx_description
1 polymer ?
#
loop_
_entity_poly.entity_id
_entity_poly.type
_entity_poly.pdbx_seq_one_letter_code
_entity_poly.pdbx_strand_id
1 'polypeptide(L)'
;MSKILITGGAGFIASSLARRIAENPEDELVLVDNLATGDPKNIPSSSHNNVRFIKADVNDFQDIASIFHSWKFDYVFHLAAVVGVQRTLKNPVKVLGDIDGIRNILTLCKNTGVQRVYFSSSSEVYGEPFEFPQNEHTTPLNSRLP
;
A
#
# COMPACT_ATOMS: atom_id res chain seq x y z
N MET A 1 9.01 1.26 19.77
CA MET A 1 8.99 2.41 18.83
C MET A 1 9.38 1.89 17.47
N SER A 2 8.42 1.82 16.54
CA SER A 2 8.64 1.38 15.18
C SER A 2 8.31 2.51 14.20
N LYS A 3 9.04 2.60 13.09
CA LYS A 3 8.76 3.54 12.00
C LYS A 3 8.08 2.80 10.87
N ILE A 4 6.90 3.23 10.51
CA ILE A 4 6.00 2.50 9.63
C ILE A 4 5.60 3.38 8.44
N LEU A 5 5.80 2.89 7.23
CA LEU A 5 5.30 3.49 6.01
C LEU A 5 4.02 2.78 5.57
N ILE A 6 2.99 3.56 5.24
CA ILE A 6 1.76 3.04 4.62
C ILE A 6 1.52 3.82 3.32
N THR A 7 1.60 3.15 2.18
CA THR A 7 1.27 3.75 0.88
C THR A 7 -0.22 3.58 0.57
N GLY A 8 -0.80 4.48 -0.21
CA GLY A 8 -2.25 4.55 -0.38
C GLY A 8 -2.96 5.10 0.87
N GLY A 9 -2.25 5.91 1.67
CA GLY A 9 -2.63 6.33 3.02
C GLY A 9 -3.94 7.11 3.14
N ALA A 10 -4.42 7.71 2.07
CA ALA A 10 -5.72 8.38 2.00
C ALA A 10 -6.85 7.43 1.52
N GLY A 11 -6.53 6.18 1.19
CA GLY A 11 -7.50 5.15 0.84
C GLY A 11 -8.23 4.59 2.06
N PHE A 12 -9.37 3.91 1.83
CA PHE A 12 -10.24 3.38 2.89
C PHE A 12 -9.52 2.37 3.81
N ILE A 13 -8.85 1.37 3.22
CA ILE A 13 -8.17 0.31 3.99
C ILE A 13 -6.96 0.88 4.73
N ALA A 14 -6.12 1.63 4.01
CA ALA A 14 -4.88 2.19 4.55
C ALA A 14 -5.15 3.16 5.71
N SER A 15 -6.15 4.02 5.58
CA SER A 15 -6.51 4.97 6.64
C SER A 15 -7.08 4.30 7.89
N SER A 16 -7.83 3.20 7.71
CA SER A 16 -8.34 2.40 8.83
C SER A 16 -7.21 1.70 9.58
N LEU A 17 -6.26 1.11 8.85
CA LEU A 17 -5.05 0.54 9.44
C LEU A 17 -4.23 1.60 10.16
N ALA A 18 -4.03 2.77 9.53
CA ALA A 18 -3.28 3.87 10.11
C ALA A 18 -3.86 4.35 11.44
N ARG A 19 -5.19 4.50 11.52
CA ARG A 19 -5.87 4.85 12.80
C ARG A 19 -5.56 3.84 13.89
N ARG A 20 -5.64 2.56 13.57
CA ARG A 20 -5.40 1.49 14.56
C ARG A 20 -3.96 1.48 15.06
N ILE A 21 -2.98 1.65 14.17
CA ILE A 21 -1.56 1.69 14.55
C ILE A 21 -1.25 2.98 15.33
N ALA A 22 -1.84 4.12 14.93
CA ALA A 22 -1.63 5.42 15.56
C ALA A 22 -2.08 5.50 17.04
N GLU A 23 -2.92 4.56 17.49
CA GLU A 23 -3.31 4.43 18.91
C GLU A 23 -2.11 4.16 19.83
N ASN A 24 -1.03 3.57 19.30
CA ASN A 24 0.23 3.45 20.02
C ASN A 24 1.11 4.68 19.75
N PRO A 25 1.27 5.60 20.70
CA PRO A 25 2.04 6.83 20.50
C PRO A 25 3.55 6.60 20.33
N GLU A 26 4.04 5.41 20.66
CA GLU A 26 5.44 5.01 20.50
C GLU A 26 5.78 4.70 19.02
N ASP A 27 4.81 4.45 18.16
CA ASP A 27 5.03 4.16 16.77
C ASP A 27 4.88 5.43 15.92
N GLU A 28 5.77 5.61 14.96
CA GLU A 28 5.81 6.74 14.05
C GLU A 28 5.32 6.30 12.67
N LEU A 29 4.24 6.93 12.17
CA LEU A 29 3.61 6.59 10.91
C LEU A 29 3.84 7.67 9.86
N VAL A 30 4.27 7.23 8.69
CA VAL A 30 4.28 8.04 7.47
C VAL A 30 3.27 7.47 6.49
N LEU A 31 2.29 8.28 6.11
CA LEU A 31 1.28 7.94 5.11
C LEU A 31 1.64 8.62 3.80
N VAL A 32 1.67 7.86 2.72
CA VAL A 32 1.96 8.36 1.37
C VAL A 32 0.77 8.08 0.46
N ASP A 33 0.34 9.09 -0.28
CA ASP A 33 -0.73 8.98 -1.29
C ASP A 33 -0.58 10.09 -2.33
N ASN A 34 -0.83 9.81 -3.61
CA ASN A 34 -0.84 10.82 -4.67
C ASN A 34 -2.19 11.55 -4.79
N LEU A 35 -3.20 11.11 -4.03
CA LEU A 35 -4.58 11.61 -4.01
C LEU A 35 -5.32 11.47 -5.36
N ALA A 36 -4.89 10.53 -6.21
CA ALA A 36 -5.60 10.25 -7.47
C ALA A 36 -7.00 9.67 -7.21
N THR A 37 -7.16 8.93 -6.11
CA THR A 37 -8.44 8.33 -5.69
C THR A 37 -8.67 8.41 -4.18
N GLY A 38 -7.62 8.66 -3.40
CA GLY A 38 -7.68 8.83 -1.96
C GLY A 38 -8.39 10.12 -1.57
N ASP A 39 -9.16 10.09 -0.47
CA ASP A 39 -9.79 11.28 0.11
C ASP A 39 -8.94 11.78 1.29
N PRO A 40 -8.45 13.04 1.24
CA PRO A 40 -7.71 13.64 2.35
C PRO A 40 -8.42 13.57 3.71
N LYS A 41 -9.76 13.53 3.72
CA LYS A 41 -10.56 13.39 4.94
C LYS A 41 -10.35 12.07 5.68
N ASN A 42 -9.86 11.05 4.99
CA ASN A 42 -9.56 9.77 5.60
C ASN A 42 -8.27 9.79 6.44
N ILE A 43 -7.40 10.78 6.24
CA ILE A 43 -6.08 10.83 6.87
C ILE A 43 -6.22 11.16 8.36
N PRO A 44 -5.73 10.31 9.28
CA PRO A 44 -5.89 10.51 10.73
C PRO A 44 -4.89 11.51 11.34
N SER A 45 -4.44 12.51 10.58
CA SER A 45 -3.36 13.41 10.98
C SER A 45 -3.75 14.43 12.05
N SER A 46 -5.03 14.78 12.18
CA SER A 46 -5.47 15.84 13.10
C SER A 46 -5.59 15.40 14.57
N SER A 47 -5.69 14.10 14.81
CA SER A 47 -5.88 13.54 16.16
C SER A 47 -4.67 12.79 16.71
N HIS A 48 -3.64 12.59 15.90
CA HIS A 48 -2.47 11.79 16.26
C HIS A 48 -1.17 12.48 15.89
N ASN A 49 -0.40 12.90 16.88
CA ASN A 49 0.89 13.61 16.70
C ASN A 49 1.99 12.73 16.08
N ASN A 50 1.81 11.42 16.12
CA ASN A 50 2.73 10.40 15.59
C ASN A 50 2.42 10.02 14.13
N VAL A 51 1.49 10.71 13.46
CA VAL A 51 1.14 10.47 12.05
C VAL A 51 1.58 11.64 11.18
N ARG A 52 2.29 11.34 10.11
CA ARG A 52 2.68 12.29 9.06
C ARG A 52 2.08 11.88 7.73
N PHE A 53 1.52 12.83 7.00
CA PHE A 53 1.08 12.61 5.63
C PHE A 53 2.01 13.34 4.65
N ILE A 54 2.41 12.63 3.59
CA ILE A 54 3.23 13.17 2.51
C ILE A 54 2.52 12.86 1.19
N LYS A 55 2.22 13.89 0.42
CA LYS A 55 1.68 13.71 -0.93
C LYS A 55 2.84 13.34 -1.86
N ALA A 56 2.84 12.11 -2.37
CA ALA A 56 3.86 11.59 -3.28
C ALA A 56 3.31 10.43 -4.10
N ASP A 57 3.90 10.18 -5.27
CA ASP A 57 3.54 9.03 -6.12
C ASP A 57 4.57 7.92 -5.94
N VAL A 58 4.13 6.74 -5.53
CA VAL A 58 5.01 5.56 -5.37
C VAL A 58 5.59 5.09 -6.70
N ASN A 59 4.95 5.44 -7.83
CA ASN A 59 5.44 5.12 -9.17
C ASN A 59 6.59 6.05 -9.59
N ASP A 60 6.72 7.22 -8.97
CA ASP A 60 7.88 8.09 -9.15
C ASP A 60 8.98 7.71 -8.13
N PHE A 61 10.10 7.18 -8.66
CA PHE A 61 11.20 6.74 -7.82
C PHE A 61 11.80 7.89 -6.99
N GLN A 62 11.88 9.10 -7.53
CA GLN A 62 12.47 10.24 -6.85
C GLN A 62 11.62 10.71 -5.67
N ASP A 63 10.30 10.74 -5.87
CA ASP A 63 9.35 11.08 -4.82
C ASP A 63 9.51 10.14 -3.63
N ILE A 64 9.43 8.82 -3.88
CA ILE A 64 9.44 7.85 -2.79
C ILE A 64 10.83 7.63 -2.20
N ALA A 65 11.91 7.72 -2.98
CA ALA A 65 13.27 7.58 -2.49
C ALA A 65 13.62 8.66 -1.47
N SER A 66 13.21 9.91 -1.69
CA SER A 66 13.42 11.01 -0.76
C SER A 66 12.82 10.72 0.63
N ILE A 67 11.65 10.08 0.64
CA ILE A 67 10.95 9.67 1.87
C ILE A 67 11.73 8.55 2.59
N PHE A 68 12.16 7.51 1.87
CA PHE A 68 12.96 6.44 2.45
C PHE A 68 14.31 6.89 3.01
N HIS A 69 14.93 7.90 2.41
CA HIS A 69 16.19 8.48 2.89
C HIS A 69 15.99 9.34 4.15
N SER A 70 14.85 10.02 4.25
CA SER A 70 14.52 10.87 5.40
C SER A 70 14.06 10.05 6.61
N TRP A 71 13.48 8.88 6.37
CA TRP A 71 12.85 8.03 7.37
C TRP A 71 13.42 6.61 7.26
N LYS A 72 14.00 6.09 8.33
CA LYS A 72 14.41 4.69 8.38
C LYS A 72 13.22 3.85 8.82
N PHE A 73 12.51 3.25 7.87
CA PHE A 73 11.34 2.44 8.17
C PHE A 73 11.71 1.03 8.63
N ASP A 74 11.00 0.53 9.64
CA ASP A 74 11.05 -0.86 10.07
C ASP A 74 10.06 -1.72 9.28
N TYR A 75 8.86 -1.18 9.03
CA TYR A 75 7.76 -1.87 8.34
C TYR A 75 7.17 -1.02 7.23
N VAL A 76 6.80 -1.68 6.13
CA VAL A 76 6.12 -1.03 5.00
C VAL A 76 4.85 -1.79 4.68
N PHE A 77 3.72 -1.09 4.66
CA PHE A 77 2.44 -1.56 4.13
C PHE A 77 2.20 -0.92 2.78
N HIS A 78 2.36 -1.69 1.72
CA HIS A 78 2.13 -1.21 0.35
C HIS A 78 0.71 -1.52 -0.08
N LEU A 79 -0.17 -0.51 0.04
CA LEU A 79 -1.60 -0.60 -0.26
C LEU A 79 -2.00 0.35 -1.41
N ALA A 80 -1.06 1.14 -1.92
CA ALA A 80 -1.29 1.98 -3.09
C ALA A 80 -1.43 1.12 -4.34
N ALA A 81 -2.53 1.30 -5.06
CA ALA A 81 -2.77 0.67 -6.36
C ALA A 81 -3.86 1.40 -7.12
N VAL A 82 -3.85 1.32 -8.45
CA VAL A 82 -4.96 1.73 -9.29
C VAL A 82 -5.97 0.59 -9.34
N VAL A 83 -7.03 0.70 -8.56
CA VAL A 83 -8.05 -0.35 -8.43
C VAL A 83 -9.38 0.06 -9.06
N GLY A 84 -10.16 -0.96 -9.47
CA GLY A 84 -11.52 -0.82 -9.99
C GLY A 84 -11.63 -1.15 -11.46
N VAL A 85 -12.54 -2.11 -11.79
CA VAL A 85 -12.75 -2.66 -13.13
C VAL A 85 -12.91 -1.58 -14.19
N GLN A 86 -13.76 -0.59 -13.95
CA GLN A 86 -13.98 0.49 -14.91
C GLN A 86 -12.73 1.35 -15.19
N ARG A 87 -11.88 1.56 -14.16
CA ARG A 87 -10.62 2.31 -14.34
C ARG A 87 -9.62 1.49 -15.13
N THR A 88 -9.53 0.20 -14.86
CA THR A 88 -8.68 -0.74 -15.58
C THR A 88 -9.05 -0.78 -17.06
N LEU A 89 -10.34 -0.87 -17.38
CA LEU A 89 -10.82 -0.89 -18.76
C LEU A 89 -10.58 0.45 -19.49
N LYS A 90 -10.71 1.58 -18.80
CA LYS A 90 -10.51 2.90 -19.40
C LYS A 90 -9.04 3.26 -19.61
N ASN A 91 -8.15 2.82 -18.73
CA ASN A 91 -6.73 3.18 -18.75
C ASN A 91 -5.83 1.99 -18.37
N PRO A 92 -5.77 0.93 -19.19
CA PRO A 92 -4.99 -0.27 -18.89
C PRO A 92 -3.49 0.01 -18.74
N VAL A 93 -2.96 0.96 -19.52
CA VAL A 93 -1.53 1.35 -19.43
C VAL A 93 -1.21 1.96 -18.06
N LYS A 94 -2.13 2.73 -17.47
CA LYS A 94 -1.94 3.31 -16.14
C LYS A 94 -1.91 2.25 -15.04
N VAL A 95 -2.70 1.19 -15.20
CA VAL A 95 -2.69 0.04 -14.27
C VAL A 95 -1.38 -0.72 -14.35
N LEU A 96 -0.83 -0.90 -15.56
CA LEU A 96 0.50 -1.49 -15.74
C LEU A 96 1.60 -0.66 -15.07
N GLY A 97 1.42 0.66 -14.96
CA GLY A 97 2.35 1.55 -14.26
C GLY A 97 2.49 1.25 -12.76
N ASP A 98 1.52 0.59 -12.13
CA ASP A 98 1.61 0.19 -10.71
C ASP A 98 2.75 -0.82 -10.45
N ILE A 99 3.24 -1.50 -11.50
CA ILE A 99 4.43 -2.36 -11.41
C ILE A 99 5.67 -1.55 -11.00
N ASP A 100 5.77 -0.29 -11.42
CA ASP A 100 6.88 0.58 -11.04
C ASP A 100 6.81 0.91 -9.54
N GLY A 101 5.61 1.13 -9.02
CA GLY A 101 5.40 1.39 -7.58
C GLY A 101 5.91 0.26 -6.70
N ILE A 102 5.50 -0.98 -6.97
CA ILE A 102 5.97 -2.13 -6.18
C ILE A 102 7.48 -2.36 -6.36
N ARG A 103 8.03 -2.17 -7.58
CA ARG A 103 9.46 -2.26 -7.83
C ARG A 103 10.24 -1.24 -7.02
N ASN A 104 9.80 0.02 -7.01
CA ASN A 104 10.42 1.10 -6.26
C ASN A 104 10.42 0.79 -4.76
N ILE A 105 9.27 0.40 -4.21
CA ILE A 105 9.12 0.04 -2.78
C ILE A 105 10.06 -1.10 -2.41
N LEU A 106 10.06 -2.21 -3.16
CA LEU A 106 10.91 -3.37 -2.84
C LEU A 106 12.40 -3.04 -2.94
N THR A 107 12.80 -2.25 -3.96
CA THR A 107 14.18 -1.79 -4.12
C THR A 107 14.63 -0.94 -2.94
N LEU A 108 13.83 0.04 -2.54
CA LEU A 108 14.13 0.92 -1.42
C LEU A 108 14.11 0.17 -0.09
N CYS A 109 13.15 -0.72 0.13
CA CYS A 109 13.11 -1.56 1.33
C CYS A 109 14.38 -2.40 1.49
N LYS A 110 14.83 -3.04 0.39
CA LYS A 110 16.07 -3.82 0.39
C LYS A 110 17.29 -2.95 0.73
N ASN A 111 17.38 -1.77 0.12
CA ASN A 111 18.54 -0.90 0.24
C ASN A 111 18.62 -0.16 1.58
N THR A 112 17.47 0.05 2.25
CA THR A 112 17.40 0.79 3.53
C THR A 112 17.23 -0.11 4.75
N GLY A 113 17.16 -1.44 4.55
CA GLY A 113 17.10 -2.40 5.65
C GLY A 113 15.73 -2.53 6.31
N VAL A 114 14.65 -2.31 5.58
CA VAL A 114 13.29 -2.57 6.08
C VAL A 114 13.15 -4.03 6.50
N GLN A 115 12.63 -4.27 7.69
CA GLN A 115 12.51 -5.62 8.27
C GLN A 115 11.43 -6.45 7.60
N ARG A 116 10.29 -5.81 7.22
CA ARG A 116 9.16 -6.51 6.59
C ARG A 116 8.33 -5.59 5.71
N VAL A 117 7.92 -6.14 4.57
CA VAL A 117 6.97 -5.52 3.64
C VAL A 117 5.68 -6.35 3.63
N TYR A 118 4.55 -5.66 3.77
CA TYR A 118 3.21 -6.22 3.59
C TYR A 118 2.66 -5.67 2.29
N PHE A 119 2.26 -6.55 1.40
CA PHE A 119 1.70 -6.21 0.10
C PHE A 119 0.26 -6.72 0.00
N SER A 120 -0.67 -5.85 -0.41
CA SER A 120 -2.05 -6.27 -0.69
C SER A 120 -2.09 -6.99 -2.05
N SER A 121 -2.39 -8.28 -2.03
CA SER A 121 -2.65 -9.08 -3.21
C SER A 121 -4.12 -8.93 -3.66
N SER A 122 -4.59 -9.81 -4.51
CA SER A 122 -5.95 -9.83 -5.03
C SER A 122 -6.58 -11.21 -4.86
N SER A 123 -7.90 -11.26 -4.63
CA SER A 123 -8.65 -12.52 -4.69
C SER A 123 -8.63 -13.17 -6.07
N GLU A 124 -8.32 -12.39 -7.11
CA GLU A 124 -8.22 -12.90 -8.50
C GLU A 124 -7.05 -13.88 -8.71
N VAL A 125 -6.13 -14.01 -7.74
CA VAL A 125 -5.09 -15.06 -7.77
C VAL A 125 -5.67 -16.46 -7.57
N TYR A 126 -6.87 -16.56 -6.99
CA TYR A 126 -7.58 -17.82 -6.84
C TYR A 126 -8.46 -18.09 -8.07
N GLY A 127 -8.65 -19.36 -8.40
CA GLY A 127 -9.59 -19.83 -9.41
C GLY A 127 -11.02 -19.93 -8.87
N GLU A 128 -11.84 -20.73 -9.56
CA GLU A 128 -13.21 -21.02 -9.12
C GLU A 128 -13.20 -21.74 -7.77
N PRO A 129 -13.92 -21.21 -6.77
CA PRO A 129 -13.98 -21.84 -5.46
C PRO A 129 -14.84 -23.11 -5.47
N PHE A 130 -14.42 -24.12 -4.72
CA PHE A 130 -15.22 -25.34 -4.51
C PHE A 130 -16.25 -25.18 -3.40
N GLU A 131 -16.06 -24.17 -2.53
CA GLU A 131 -16.91 -23.93 -1.36
C GLU A 131 -17.02 -22.42 -1.04
N PHE A 132 -18.06 -22.05 -0.31
CA PHE A 132 -18.25 -20.70 0.22
C PHE A 132 -18.42 -20.75 1.74
N PRO A 133 -17.74 -19.88 2.52
CA PRO A 133 -16.79 -18.87 2.06
C PRO A 133 -15.54 -19.49 1.43
N GLN A 134 -14.94 -18.75 0.50
CA GLN A 134 -13.73 -19.16 -0.19
C GLN A 134 -12.58 -19.39 0.81
N ASN A 135 -11.89 -20.53 0.70
CA ASN A 135 -10.83 -20.91 1.63
C ASN A 135 -9.48 -20.93 0.89
N GLU A 136 -8.47 -20.30 1.47
CA GLU A 136 -7.14 -20.17 0.88
C GLU A 136 -6.39 -21.51 0.72
N HIS A 137 -6.75 -22.54 1.49
CA HIS A 137 -6.11 -23.87 1.44
C HIS A 137 -6.79 -24.82 0.47
N THR A 138 -8.06 -24.64 0.17
CA THR A 138 -8.86 -25.53 -0.69
C THR A 138 -9.17 -24.94 -2.04
N THR A 139 -9.18 -23.60 -2.17
CA THR A 139 -9.42 -22.94 -3.44
C THR A 139 -8.17 -23.02 -4.33
N PRO A 140 -8.26 -23.57 -5.54
CA PRO A 140 -7.11 -23.69 -6.42
C PRO A 140 -6.63 -22.29 -6.87
N LEU A 141 -5.33 -22.16 -7.09
CA LEU A 141 -4.79 -20.99 -7.77
C LEU A 141 -5.29 -20.95 -9.21
N ASN A 142 -5.50 -19.74 -9.72
CA ASN A 142 -5.96 -19.56 -11.08
C ASN A 142 -4.86 -19.97 -12.08
N SER A 143 -4.96 -21.20 -12.60
CA SER A 143 -4.02 -21.76 -13.58
C SER A 143 -4.31 -21.32 -15.03
N ARG A 144 -5.36 -20.51 -15.23
CA ARG A 144 -5.79 -20.05 -16.57
C ARG A 144 -5.30 -18.66 -16.93
N LEU A 145 -4.38 -18.11 -16.17
CA LEU A 145 -3.65 -16.93 -16.63
C LEU A 145 -2.69 -17.39 -17.74
N PRO A 146 -2.81 -16.80 -18.94
CA PRO A 146 -1.95 -17.17 -20.07
C PRO A 146 -0.48 -16.83 -19.79
#